data_8ea30b02b3de82a066d845d9ed6dc29c
#
_entry.id   8ea30b02b3de82a066d845d9ed6dc29c
#
_cell.length_a   1.000
_cell.length_b   1.000
_cell.length_c   1.000
_cell.angle_alpha   90.00
_cell.angle_beta   90.00
_cell.angle_gamma   90.00
#
_symmetry.space_group_name_H-M   'P 1'
#
loop_
_entity.id
_entity.type
_entity.pdbx_description
1 polymer ?
#
loop_
_entity_poly.entity_id
_entity_poly.type
_entity_poly.pdbx_seq_one_letter_code
_entity_poly.pdbx_strand_id
1 'polypeptide(L)'
;GWSKTKYSISYYAQKTVYVNGKNKSQIVKRFGSEKYICQTYGVSDAKAWAKEQVQLMNEAEKEENATFSVDLCASTDLPLNKQSRFNGGYLFLQDIYYDLGLHKICRAISTRHSFEYDLNDVLSRLVYTRILFPASKKSSFEDSKRFIEQPSFELHDIYRALSVIAEETDYIQSRLFKNSSALAERRTGVIYYDCTNFYFEIEQAEDDKQYGISKENRPLPIVQMGLFMDMDGIPIAFGITPGNENEQGSMIPLEKKILDDFSLSRFVVCTDSGLSSATNRYFNTYDKQDGNRSFITTQSIKKLKSHLKKWALEPTGWYLSGSSSMTEYDIRELDDNDDKEKIFFKSRWIKEKTEIHEDGKTKVIELEQQLVVSYSIKYRDYLRSIMNGQIERAEKMIARGEGSTGRKRPNDPKRLIATDHATQDGEVAKKAVSYINQKRIDEEEKYDGFYAVCTNLEDEPETIIKVNKRRWQIEECFRIMKTDFEARPVYVKRKDRILA
;
A
#
# COMPACT_ATOMS: atom_id res chain seq x y z
N GLY A 1 -31.67 -21.09 -28.61
CA GLY A 1 -32.45 -21.61 -29.75
C GLY A 1 -31.73 -21.43 -31.09
N TRP A 2 -32.19 -22.11 -32.10
CA TRP A 2 -31.70 -21.95 -33.46
C TRP A 2 -32.85 -22.01 -34.44
N SER A 3 -32.71 -21.37 -35.60
CA SER A 3 -33.62 -21.50 -36.71
C SER A 3 -32.85 -21.86 -37.98
N LYS A 4 -33.44 -22.72 -38.83
CA LYS A 4 -32.84 -23.17 -40.09
C LYS A 4 -33.70 -22.70 -41.24
N THR A 5 -33.08 -22.02 -42.18
CA THR A 5 -33.65 -21.69 -43.48
C THR A 5 -33.04 -22.59 -44.57
N LYS A 6 -33.51 -22.51 -45.80
CA LYS A 6 -32.96 -23.28 -46.91
C LYS A 6 -31.46 -23.04 -47.17
N TYR A 7 -30.93 -21.86 -46.69
CA TYR A 7 -29.58 -21.38 -47.01
C TYR A 7 -28.71 -21.07 -45.79
N SER A 8 -29.26 -21.04 -44.55
CA SER A 8 -28.47 -20.74 -43.35
C SER A 8 -29.11 -21.23 -42.05
N ILE A 9 -28.27 -21.45 -41.06
CA ILE A 9 -28.65 -21.69 -39.66
C ILE A 9 -28.35 -20.40 -38.90
N SER A 10 -29.27 -19.91 -38.08
CA SER A 10 -29.09 -18.76 -37.22
C SER A 10 -29.34 -19.11 -35.77
N TYR A 11 -28.51 -18.58 -34.87
CA TYR A 11 -28.54 -18.83 -33.41
C TYR A 11 -29.07 -17.63 -32.66
N TYR A 12 -29.81 -17.87 -31.58
CA TYR A 12 -30.37 -16.82 -30.71
C TYR A 12 -30.56 -17.34 -29.27
N ALA A 13 -30.50 -16.43 -28.31
CA ALA A 13 -30.91 -16.68 -26.94
C ALA A 13 -32.42 -16.42 -26.81
N GLN A 14 -33.14 -17.34 -26.16
CA GLN A 14 -34.57 -17.18 -25.86
C GLN A 14 -34.82 -17.48 -24.38
N LYS A 15 -35.78 -16.80 -23.79
CA LYS A 15 -36.25 -16.95 -22.43
C LYS A 15 -37.72 -17.31 -22.43
N THR A 16 -38.14 -18.16 -21.54
CA THR A 16 -39.55 -18.46 -21.30
C THR A 16 -40.09 -17.45 -20.32
N VAL A 17 -41.09 -16.67 -20.69
CA VAL A 17 -41.77 -15.70 -19.84
C VAL A 17 -43.22 -16.12 -19.63
N TYR A 18 -43.73 -15.97 -18.41
CA TYR A 18 -45.13 -16.26 -18.08
C TYR A 18 -45.98 -15.02 -18.28
N VAL A 19 -46.86 -15.05 -19.27
CA VAL A 19 -47.73 -13.92 -19.62
C VAL A 19 -49.16 -14.42 -19.81
N ASN A 20 -50.10 -13.81 -19.09
CA ASN A 20 -51.53 -14.13 -19.12
C ASN A 20 -51.84 -15.60 -18.93
N GLY A 21 -51.22 -16.23 -17.92
CA GLY A 21 -51.49 -17.63 -17.60
C GLY A 21 -50.84 -18.68 -18.51
N LYS A 22 -49.99 -18.27 -19.46
CA LYS A 22 -49.33 -19.14 -20.43
C LYS A 22 -47.83 -18.86 -20.54
N ASN A 23 -47.05 -19.91 -20.68
CA ASN A 23 -45.60 -19.81 -20.97
C ASN A 23 -45.42 -19.38 -22.44
N LYS A 24 -44.74 -18.29 -22.67
CA LYS A 24 -44.34 -17.81 -24.01
C LYS A 24 -42.82 -17.73 -24.10
N SER A 25 -42.31 -18.18 -25.25
CA SER A 25 -40.88 -18.04 -25.55
C SER A 25 -40.61 -16.68 -26.19
N GLN A 26 -39.69 -15.92 -25.62
CA GLN A 26 -39.27 -14.58 -26.10
C GLN A 26 -37.79 -14.63 -26.47
N ILE A 27 -37.44 -14.10 -27.66
CA ILE A 27 -36.02 -13.99 -28.06
C ILE A 27 -35.44 -12.78 -27.32
N VAL A 28 -34.37 -13.04 -26.54
CA VAL A 28 -33.67 -12.02 -25.76
C VAL A 28 -32.54 -11.41 -26.59
N LYS A 29 -31.78 -12.26 -27.31
CA LYS A 29 -30.63 -11.82 -28.11
C LYS A 29 -30.50 -12.69 -29.37
N ARG A 30 -30.23 -12.06 -30.51
CA ARG A 30 -29.92 -12.75 -31.76
C ARG A 30 -28.41 -12.72 -31.96
N PHE A 31 -27.78 -13.87 -32.15
CA PHE A 31 -26.34 -13.99 -32.37
C PHE A 31 -25.97 -13.87 -33.86
N GLY A 32 -26.87 -14.23 -34.74
CA GLY A 32 -26.65 -14.17 -36.16
C GLY A 32 -26.55 -15.53 -36.86
N SER A 33 -26.19 -15.54 -38.13
CA SER A 33 -25.99 -16.77 -38.89
C SER A 33 -24.67 -17.47 -38.51
N GLU A 34 -24.61 -18.80 -38.72
CA GLU A 34 -23.39 -19.58 -38.49
C GLU A 34 -22.16 -18.95 -39.16
N LYS A 35 -22.32 -18.58 -40.46
CA LYS A 35 -21.26 -17.91 -41.23
C LYS A 35 -20.81 -16.58 -40.59
N TYR A 36 -21.78 -15.78 -40.12
CA TYR A 36 -21.50 -14.50 -39.47
C TYR A 36 -20.72 -14.70 -38.16
N ILE A 37 -21.16 -15.65 -37.34
CA ILE A 37 -20.50 -15.94 -36.04
C ILE A 37 -19.08 -16.40 -36.27
N CYS A 38 -18.86 -17.37 -37.18
CA CYS A 38 -17.52 -17.86 -37.46
C CYS A 38 -16.58 -16.78 -37.99
N GLN A 39 -17.07 -15.89 -38.86
CA GLN A 39 -16.26 -14.82 -39.45
C GLN A 39 -15.98 -13.67 -38.47
N THR A 40 -16.97 -13.29 -37.67
CA THR A 40 -16.87 -12.13 -36.77
C THR A 40 -16.07 -12.45 -35.51
N TYR A 41 -16.25 -13.65 -34.97
CA TYR A 41 -15.65 -14.06 -33.68
C TYR A 41 -14.49 -15.06 -33.84
N GLY A 42 -14.11 -15.43 -35.05
CA GLY A 42 -12.95 -16.29 -35.33
C GLY A 42 -13.09 -17.71 -34.80
N VAL A 43 -14.33 -18.22 -34.65
CA VAL A 43 -14.62 -19.53 -34.06
C VAL A 43 -14.95 -20.56 -35.15
N SER A 44 -14.55 -21.79 -34.94
CA SER A 44 -14.81 -22.88 -35.88
C SER A 44 -16.18 -23.55 -35.68
N ASP A 45 -16.78 -23.45 -34.51
CA ASP A 45 -18.07 -23.99 -34.14
C ASP A 45 -19.01 -22.92 -33.56
N ALA A 46 -19.86 -22.36 -34.42
CA ALA A 46 -20.85 -21.36 -34.05
C ALA A 46 -21.88 -21.85 -33.04
N LYS A 47 -22.18 -23.16 -33.01
CA LYS A 47 -23.12 -23.74 -32.07
C LYS A 47 -22.53 -23.83 -30.66
N ALA A 48 -21.29 -24.29 -30.53
CA ALA A 48 -20.57 -24.31 -29.26
C ALA A 48 -20.44 -22.92 -28.71
N TRP A 49 -19.99 -21.95 -29.52
CA TRP A 49 -19.87 -20.54 -29.13
C TRP A 49 -21.23 -19.95 -28.66
N ALA A 50 -22.32 -20.19 -29.40
CA ALA A 50 -23.64 -19.70 -29.01
C ALA A 50 -24.14 -20.31 -27.69
N LYS A 51 -23.80 -21.56 -27.39
CA LYS A 51 -24.09 -22.19 -26.10
C LYS A 51 -23.32 -21.53 -24.96
N GLU A 52 -22.04 -21.27 -25.17
CA GLU A 52 -21.18 -20.59 -24.21
C GLU A 52 -21.71 -19.18 -23.91
N GLN A 53 -22.10 -18.42 -24.94
CA GLN A 53 -22.72 -17.10 -24.76
C GLN A 53 -24.02 -17.16 -23.95
N VAL A 54 -24.86 -18.17 -24.17
CA VAL A 54 -26.09 -18.35 -23.38
C VAL A 54 -25.75 -18.73 -21.93
N GLN A 55 -24.70 -19.50 -21.72
CA GLN A 55 -24.23 -19.86 -20.37
C GLN A 55 -23.73 -18.63 -19.62
N LEU A 56 -22.91 -17.79 -20.25
CA LEU A 56 -22.45 -16.52 -19.70
C LEU A 56 -23.63 -15.57 -19.38
N MET A 57 -24.63 -15.49 -20.26
CA MET A 57 -25.84 -14.71 -20.01
C MET A 57 -26.66 -15.23 -18.84
N ASN A 58 -26.73 -16.56 -18.65
CA ASN A 58 -27.43 -17.17 -17.52
C ASN A 58 -26.67 -16.97 -16.21
N GLU A 59 -25.34 -16.99 -16.25
CA GLU A 59 -24.50 -16.71 -15.08
C GLU A 59 -24.64 -15.24 -14.68
N ALA A 60 -24.59 -14.31 -15.63
CA ALA A 60 -24.81 -12.89 -15.38
C ALA A 60 -26.24 -12.60 -14.83
N GLU A 61 -27.28 -13.25 -15.40
CA GLU A 61 -28.65 -13.10 -14.90
C GLU A 61 -28.85 -13.72 -13.50
N LYS A 62 -28.12 -14.78 -13.17
CA LYS A 62 -28.11 -15.33 -11.80
C LYS A 62 -27.42 -14.39 -10.81
N GLU A 63 -26.35 -13.71 -11.24
CA GLU A 63 -25.66 -12.71 -10.44
C GLU A 63 -26.50 -11.44 -10.22
N GLU A 64 -27.18 -10.94 -11.29
CA GLU A 64 -28.10 -9.79 -11.19
C GLU A 64 -29.36 -10.09 -10.35
N ASN A 65 -29.83 -11.33 -10.33
CA ASN A 65 -31.02 -11.75 -9.57
C ASN A 65 -30.67 -12.50 -8.28
N ALA A 66 -29.47 -12.32 -7.73
CA ALA A 66 -29.13 -12.84 -6.41
C ALA A 66 -30.00 -12.14 -5.36
N THR A 67 -31.22 -12.66 -5.17
CA THR A 67 -32.14 -12.27 -4.10
C THR A 67 -31.99 -13.21 -2.94
N PHE A 68 -31.82 -12.67 -1.73
CA PHE A 68 -32.04 -13.47 -0.53
C PHE A 68 -33.50 -13.33 -0.09
N SER A 69 -34.12 -14.43 0.30
CA SER A 69 -35.47 -14.43 0.80
C SER A 69 -35.42 -14.32 2.32
N VAL A 70 -36.08 -13.31 2.87
CA VAL A 70 -36.36 -13.22 4.31
C VAL A 70 -37.83 -13.67 4.48
N ASP A 71 -38.03 -14.84 5.08
CA ASP A 71 -39.38 -15.32 5.44
C ASP A 71 -39.91 -14.50 6.60
N LEU A 72 -40.78 -13.55 6.29
CA LEU A 72 -41.51 -12.77 7.28
C LEU A 72 -42.87 -13.46 7.56
N CYS A 73 -42.98 -14.10 8.69
CA CYS A 73 -44.25 -14.69 9.12
C CYS A 73 -45.01 -13.65 9.96
N ALA A 74 -46.07 -13.03 9.38
CA ALA A 74 -46.87 -12.00 10.01
C ALA A 74 -47.68 -12.51 11.22
N SER A 75 -47.79 -13.80 11.43
CA SER A 75 -48.55 -14.47 12.49
C SER A 75 -47.72 -14.96 13.67
N THR A 76 -46.40 -14.75 13.64
CA THR A 76 -45.52 -15.20 14.73
C THR A 76 -45.19 -14.05 15.65
N ASP A 77 -45.56 -14.16 16.91
CA ASP A 77 -45.17 -13.20 17.95
C ASP A 77 -43.65 -13.13 18.05
N LEU A 78 -43.10 -11.92 18.07
CA LEU A 78 -41.64 -11.74 18.26
C LEU A 78 -41.30 -12.16 19.69
N PRO A 79 -40.49 -13.19 19.91
CA PRO A 79 -40.10 -13.58 21.26
C PRO A 79 -39.35 -12.45 21.95
N LEU A 80 -39.71 -12.13 23.20
CA LEU A 80 -39.17 -11.03 23.99
C LEU A 80 -37.62 -11.00 24.08
N ASN A 81 -36.93 -12.11 23.87
CA ASN A 81 -35.48 -12.25 24.00
C ASN A 81 -34.77 -12.57 22.67
N LYS A 82 -35.45 -12.49 21.54
CA LYS A 82 -34.83 -12.68 20.24
C LYS A 82 -34.45 -11.35 19.59
N GLN A 83 -33.29 -11.32 18.96
CA GLN A 83 -32.87 -10.19 18.16
C GLN A 83 -33.83 -9.99 16.98
N SER A 84 -34.41 -8.79 16.89
CA SER A 84 -35.35 -8.40 15.83
C SER A 84 -34.79 -7.33 14.91
N ARG A 85 -33.55 -6.89 15.16
CA ARG A 85 -32.86 -5.89 14.36
C ARG A 85 -31.59 -6.47 13.77
N PHE A 86 -31.44 -6.36 12.45
CA PHE A 86 -30.30 -6.84 11.72
C PHE A 86 -29.61 -5.69 10.98
N ASN A 87 -28.28 -5.79 10.82
CA ASN A 87 -27.51 -4.85 10.05
C ASN A 87 -27.48 -5.31 8.59
N GLY A 88 -28.02 -4.50 7.67
CA GLY A 88 -27.99 -4.73 6.23
C GLY A 88 -26.85 -4.00 5.52
N GLY A 89 -26.07 -3.17 6.22
CA GLY A 89 -25.00 -2.38 5.59
C GLY A 89 -23.89 -3.21 4.97
N TYR A 90 -23.68 -4.43 5.45
CA TYR A 90 -22.69 -5.34 4.89
C TYR A 90 -23.01 -5.81 3.47
N LEU A 91 -24.26 -5.69 3.01
CA LEU A 91 -24.65 -6.10 1.67
C LEU A 91 -23.90 -5.34 0.56
N PHE A 92 -23.58 -4.07 0.79
CA PHE A 92 -22.72 -3.30 -0.14
C PHE A 92 -21.28 -3.85 -0.18
N LEU A 93 -20.76 -4.32 0.96
CA LEU A 93 -19.45 -4.96 1.02
C LEU A 93 -19.48 -6.36 0.41
N GLN A 94 -20.59 -7.05 0.55
CA GLN A 94 -20.82 -8.38 -0.03
C GLN A 94 -20.74 -8.33 -1.55
N ASP A 95 -21.36 -7.34 -2.18
CA ASP A 95 -21.29 -7.12 -3.62
C ASP A 95 -19.83 -7.00 -4.09
N ILE A 96 -19.06 -6.09 -3.50
CA ILE A 96 -17.63 -5.92 -3.80
C ILE A 96 -16.84 -7.22 -3.52
N TYR A 97 -17.15 -7.93 -2.45
CA TYR A 97 -16.50 -9.19 -2.08
C TYR A 97 -16.70 -10.27 -3.15
N TYR A 98 -17.91 -10.35 -3.70
CA TYR A 98 -18.26 -11.31 -4.76
C TYR A 98 -17.66 -10.89 -6.11
N ASP A 99 -17.67 -9.59 -6.45
CA ASP A 99 -17.03 -9.05 -7.64
C ASP A 99 -15.53 -9.31 -7.67
N LEU A 100 -14.85 -9.14 -6.53
CA LEU A 100 -13.45 -9.51 -6.35
C LEU A 100 -13.21 -11.02 -6.38
N GLY A 101 -14.27 -11.84 -6.45
CA GLY A 101 -14.19 -13.29 -6.56
C GLY A 101 -13.63 -14.00 -5.33
N LEU A 102 -13.68 -13.39 -4.15
CA LEU A 102 -13.16 -13.96 -2.90
C LEU A 102 -13.86 -15.30 -2.57
N HIS A 103 -15.16 -15.42 -2.85
CA HIS A 103 -15.90 -16.67 -2.71
C HIS A 103 -15.34 -17.81 -3.59
N LYS A 104 -14.86 -17.49 -4.81
CA LYS A 104 -14.23 -18.47 -5.73
C LYS A 104 -12.85 -18.88 -5.21
N ILE A 105 -12.11 -17.92 -4.66
CA ILE A 105 -10.81 -18.16 -4.01
C ILE A 105 -10.99 -19.09 -2.82
N CYS A 106 -11.95 -18.83 -1.93
CA CYS A 106 -12.26 -19.68 -0.78
C CYS A 106 -12.66 -21.11 -1.21
N ARG A 107 -13.49 -21.24 -2.24
CA ARG A 107 -13.87 -22.56 -2.79
C ARG A 107 -12.64 -23.32 -3.30
N ALA A 108 -11.74 -22.66 -4.02
CA ALA A 108 -10.52 -23.27 -4.52
C ALA A 108 -9.60 -23.72 -3.37
N ILE A 109 -9.50 -22.94 -2.29
CA ILE A 109 -8.75 -23.32 -1.08
C ILE A 109 -9.40 -24.54 -0.42
N SER A 110 -10.72 -24.55 -0.27
CA SER A 110 -11.46 -25.68 0.34
C SER A 110 -11.27 -27.00 -0.40
N THR A 111 -10.93 -26.99 -1.68
CA THR A 111 -10.60 -28.24 -2.42
C THR A 111 -9.22 -28.80 -2.10
N ARG A 112 -8.33 -27.99 -1.52
CA ARG A 112 -6.95 -28.39 -1.17
C ARG A 112 -6.76 -28.74 0.30
N HIS A 113 -7.70 -28.36 1.14
CA HIS A 113 -7.67 -28.55 2.58
C HIS A 113 -8.85 -29.38 3.06
N SER A 114 -8.68 -30.11 4.17
CA SER A 114 -9.75 -30.84 4.84
C SER A 114 -10.19 -30.11 6.09
N PHE A 115 -11.33 -29.42 6.03
CA PHE A 115 -12.01 -28.81 7.16
C PHE A 115 -13.54 -28.84 6.93
N GLU A 116 -14.33 -28.78 8.00
CA GLU A 116 -15.78 -28.95 7.97
C GLU A 116 -16.55 -27.62 7.88
N TYR A 117 -15.90 -26.49 8.23
CA TYR A 117 -16.54 -25.16 8.19
C TYR A 117 -16.50 -24.55 6.78
N ASP A 118 -17.42 -23.63 6.50
CA ASP A 118 -17.36 -22.83 5.26
C ASP A 118 -16.36 -21.69 5.40
N LEU A 119 -15.19 -21.81 4.71
CA LEU A 119 -14.14 -20.79 4.71
C LEU A 119 -14.63 -19.45 4.15
N ASN A 120 -15.54 -19.49 3.15
CA ASN A 120 -16.10 -18.29 2.56
C ASN A 120 -16.99 -17.53 3.58
N ASP A 121 -17.79 -18.26 4.34
CA ASP A 121 -18.61 -17.66 5.37
C ASP A 121 -17.72 -17.01 6.45
N VAL A 122 -16.69 -17.72 6.94
CA VAL A 122 -15.75 -17.17 7.93
C VAL A 122 -15.04 -15.92 7.38
N LEU A 123 -14.42 -15.97 6.20
CA LEU A 123 -13.64 -14.87 5.65
C LEU A 123 -14.51 -13.65 5.37
N SER A 124 -15.68 -13.84 4.77
CA SER A 124 -16.60 -12.75 4.46
C SER A 124 -17.05 -12.01 5.73
N ARG A 125 -17.43 -12.75 6.79
CA ARG A 125 -17.82 -12.14 8.07
C ARG A 125 -16.67 -11.41 8.74
N LEU A 126 -15.43 -11.93 8.67
CA LEU A 126 -14.25 -11.24 9.19
C LEU A 126 -13.96 -9.94 8.44
N VAL A 127 -14.13 -9.92 7.12
CA VAL A 127 -13.95 -8.71 6.29
C VAL A 127 -15.03 -7.69 6.60
N TYR A 128 -16.31 -8.09 6.58
CA TYR A 128 -17.43 -7.16 6.82
C TYR A 128 -17.38 -6.58 8.21
N THR A 129 -17.13 -7.40 9.24
CA THR A 129 -17.03 -6.91 10.61
C THR A 129 -15.82 -6.04 10.82
N ARG A 130 -14.68 -6.29 10.15
CA ARG A 130 -13.50 -5.43 10.24
C ARG A 130 -13.79 -4.02 9.73
N ILE A 131 -14.59 -3.89 8.68
CA ILE A 131 -14.93 -2.59 8.09
C ILE A 131 -16.02 -1.87 8.88
N LEU A 132 -17.07 -2.60 9.30
CA LEU A 132 -18.25 -2.01 9.94
C LEU A 132 -18.09 -1.84 11.46
N PHE A 133 -17.41 -2.78 12.11
CA PHE A 133 -17.26 -2.89 13.57
C PHE A 133 -15.85 -3.35 13.93
N PRO A 134 -14.81 -2.51 13.74
CA PRO A 134 -13.43 -2.89 14.04
C PRO A 134 -13.29 -3.36 15.49
N ALA A 135 -12.93 -4.64 15.66
CA ALA A 135 -12.87 -5.25 16.99
C ALA A 135 -12.00 -6.53 17.01
N SER A 136 -11.94 -7.20 18.17
CA SER A 136 -11.30 -8.51 18.32
C SER A 136 -12.04 -9.59 17.52
N LYS A 137 -11.37 -10.72 17.19
CA LYS A 137 -11.99 -11.83 16.47
C LYS A 137 -13.21 -12.41 17.19
N LYS A 138 -13.18 -12.41 18.54
CA LYS A 138 -14.34 -12.80 19.35
C LYS A 138 -15.51 -11.84 19.18
N SER A 139 -15.27 -10.53 19.26
CA SER A 139 -16.29 -9.52 19.02
C SER A 139 -16.82 -9.57 17.59
N SER A 140 -15.92 -9.75 16.59
CA SER A 140 -16.31 -9.92 15.19
C SER A 140 -17.26 -11.10 14.98
N PHE A 141 -17.06 -12.21 15.70
CA PHE A 141 -18.00 -13.34 15.69
C PHE A 141 -19.37 -12.95 16.27
N GLU A 142 -19.42 -12.26 17.41
CA GLU A 142 -20.69 -11.83 17.99
C GLU A 142 -21.40 -10.78 17.13
N ASP A 143 -20.64 -9.84 16.53
CA ASP A 143 -21.19 -8.82 15.64
C ASP A 143 -21.69 -9.43 14.32
N SER A 144 -21.08 -10.49 13.81
CA SER A 144 -21.55 -11.17 12.61
C SER A 144 -22.95 -11.79 12.77
N LYS A 145 -23.34 -12.16 14.00
CA LYS A 145 -24.70 -12.63 14.32
C LYS A 145 -25.76 -11.55 14.13
N ARG A 146 -25.36 -10.29 14.03
CA ARG A 146 -26.25 -9.14 13.78
C ARG A 146 -26.52 -8.92 12.30
N PHE A 147 -25.90 -9.67 11.41
CA PHE A 147 -26.18 -9.63 9.97
C PHE A 147 -27.47 -10.40 9.65
N ILE A 148 -28.08 -10.09 8.52
CA ILE A 148 -29.28 -10.78 8.05
C ILE A 148 -28.98 -12.27 7.84
N GLU A 149 -27.86 -12.57 7.20
CA GLU A 149 -27.34 -13.94 7.03
C GLU A 149 -26.53 -14.32 8.27
N GLN A 150 -27.05 -15.26 9.04
CA GLN A 150 -26.40 -15.74 10.26
C GLN A 150 -25.13 -16.53 9.93
N PRO A 151 -24.06 -16.44 10.74
CA PRO A 151 -22.86 -17.25 10.54
C PRO A 151 -23.19 -18.73 10.73
N SER A 152 -22.70 -19.57 9.80
CA SER A 152 -22.87 -21.03 9.83
C SER A 152 -21.72 -21.77 10.55
N PHE A 153 -20.81 -21.03 11.21
CA PHE A 153 -19.60 -21.52 11.85
C PHE A 153 -19.55 -21.11 13.33
N GLU A 154 -18.66 -21.74 14.07
CA GLU A 154 -18.42 -21.45 15.49
C GLU A 154 -17.17 -20.58 15.69
N LEU A 155 -17.04 -19.95 16.87
CA LEU A 155 -15.89 -19.08 17.20
C LEU A 155 -14.53 -19.78 16.99
N HIS A 156 -14.44 -21.05 17.29
CA HIS A 156 -13.16 -21.79 17.12
C HIS A 156 -12.77 -22.00 15.66
N ASP A 157 -13.74 -22.02 14.75
CA ASP A 157 -13.49 -22.15 13.31
C ASP A 157 -12.82 -20.91 12.73
N ILE A 158 -13.10 -19.72 13.29
CA ILE A 158 -12.36 -18.49 12.93
C ILE A 158 -10.86 -18.71 13.12
N TYR A 159 -10.45 -19.24 14.27
CA TYR A 159 -9.02 -19.43 14.55
C TYR A 159 -8.38 -20.55 13.73
N ARG A 160 -9.14 -21.54 13.29
CA ARG A 160 -8.69 -22.55 12.33
C ARG A 160 -8.57 -21.96 10.94
N ALA A 161 -9.55 -21.18 10.51
CA ALA A 161 -9.56 -20.49 9.23
C ALA A 161 -8.37 -19.51 9.09
N LEU A 162 -8.01 -18.78 10.15
CA LEU A 162 -6.82 -17.93 10.12
C LEU A 162 -5.54 -18.71 9.78
N SER A 163 -5.36 -19.92 10.29
CA SER A 163 -4.19 -20.75 9.95
C SER A 163 -4.19 -21.12 8.46
N VAL A 164 -5.33 -21.50 7.91
CA VAL A 164 -5.49 -21.82 6.47
C VAL A 164 -5.28 -20.58 5.60
N ILE A 165 -5.84 -19.44 5.99
CA ILE A 165 -5.66 -18.16 5.28
C ILE A 165 -4.18 -17.77 5.24
N ALA A 166 -3.45 -17.95 6.34
CA ALA A 166 -2.02 -17.66 6.41
C ALA A 166 -1.20 -18.55 5.47
N GLU A 167 -1.50 -19.85 5.41
CA GLU A 167 -0.85 -20.79 4.48
C GLU A 167 -1.11 -20.45 3.01
N GLU A 168 -2.30 -19.94 2.71
CA GLU A 168 -2.75 -19.60 1.36
C GLU A 168 -2.59 -18.10 1.01
N THR A 169 -1.90 -17.32 1.85
CA THR A 169 -1.78 -15.87 1.71
C THR A 169 -1.25 -15.45 0.33
N ASP A 170 -0.22 -16.10 -0.19
CA ASP A 170 0.36 -15.76 -1.50
C ASP A 170 -0.64 -16.04 -2.63
N TYR A 171 -1.35 -17.16 -2.55
CA TYR A 171 -2.42 -17.49 -3.50
C TYR A 171 -3.57 -16.50 -3.44
N ILE A 172 -4.03 -16.14 -2.24
CA ILE A 172 -5.11 -15.17 -2.05
C ILE A 172 -4.72 -13.82 -2.65
N GLN A 173 -3.54 -13.30 -2.33
CA GLN A 173 -3.07 -12.01 -2.81
C GLN A 173 -2.95 -11.98 -4.34
N SER A 174 -2.31 -12.98 -4.95
CA SER A 174 -2.13 -13.04 -6.41
C SER A 174 -3.46 -13.16 -7.15
N ARG A 175 -4.40 -13.95 -6.64
CA ARG A 175 -5.73 -14.08 -7.22
C ARG A 175 -6.57 -12.82 -7.06
N LEU A 176 -6.52 -12.20 -5.89
CA LEU A 176 -7.22 -10.95 -5.62
C LEU A 176 -6.72 -9.82 -6.53
N PHE A 177 -5.40 -9.69 -6.70
CA PHE A 177 -4.81 -8.75 -7.64
C PHE A 177 -5.33 -9.00 -9.07
N LYS A 178 -5.26 -10.25 -9.55
CA LYS A 178 -5.74 -10.62 -10.89
C LYS A 178 -7.22 -10.32 -11.09
N ASN A 179 -8.06 -10.63 -10.10
CA ASN A 179 -9.50 -10.37 -10.18
C ASN A 179 -9.79 -8.86 -10.15
N SER A 180 -9.12 -8.09 -9.29
CA SER A 180 -9.27 -6.63 -9.25
C SER A 180 -8.88 -5.95 -10.57
N SER A 181 -7.89 -6.50 -11.29
CA SER A 181 -7.49 -6.02 -12.62
C SER A 181 -8.54 -6.28 -13.71
N ALA A 182 -9.46 -7.22 -13.49
CA ALA A 182 -10.60 -7.45 -14.37
C ALA A 182 -11.77 -6.50 -14.10
N LEU A 183 -11.86 -5.95 -12.89
CA LEU A 183 -12.92 -5.01 -12.50
C LEU A 183 -12.54 -3.56 -12.82
N ALA A 184 -11.28 -3.20 -12.66
CA ALA A 184 -10.79 -1.84 -12.90
C ALA A 184 -9.38 -1.90 -13.49
N GLU A 185 -9.06 -0.93 -14.34
CA GLU A 185 -7.70 -0.77 -14.85
C GLU A 185 -6.74 -0.46 -13.69
N ARG A 186 -5.78 -1.37 -13.44
CA ARG A 186 -4.74 -1.22 -12.42
C ARG A 186 -3.50 -0.56 -13.03
N ARG A 187 -3.14 0.63 -12.55
CA ARG A 187 -1.97 1.37 -13.06
C ARG A 187 -0.69 0.94 -12.34
N THR A 188 -0.10 -0.16 -12.79
CA THR A 188 1.08 -0.79 -12.20
C THR A 188 2.41 -0.38 -12.83
N GLY A 189 2.43 0.59 -13.74
CA GLY A 189 3.67 1.12 -14.33
C GLY A 189 4.62 1.73 -13.30
N VAL A 190 4.08 2.24 -12.20
CA VAL A 190 4.83 2.60 -10.98
C VAL A 190 4.18 1.90 -9.80
N ILE A 191 4.99 1.27 -8.97
CA ILE A 191 4.56 0.67 -7.71
C ILE A 191 5.30 1.32 -6.54
N TYR A 192 4.56 1.62 -5.49
CA TYR A 192 5.09 2.22 -4.27
C TYR A 192 5.36 1.14 -3.25
N TYR A 193 6.50 1.22 -2.57
CA TYR A 193 6.83 0.32 -1.47
C TYR A 193 7.18 1.12 -0.22
N ASP A 194 6.60 0.72 0.90
CA ASP A 194 6.96 1.23 2.22
C ASP A 194 6.68 0.16 3.30
N CYS A 195 7.24 0.39 4.48
CA CYS A 195 7.09 -0.49 5.63
C CYS A 195 6.37 0.23 6.77
N THR A 196 5.62 -0.55 7.52
CA THR A 196 5.04 -0.12 8.80
C THR A 196 5.19 -1.22 9.83
N ASN A 197 4.78 -0.98 11.08
CA ASN A 197 4.80 -2.00 12.12
C ASN A 197 3.51 -2.04 12.92
N PHE A 198 3.25 -3.22 13.48
CA PHE A 198 2.13 -3.50 14.37
C PHE A 198 2.67 -4.03 15.69
N TYR A 199 2.19 -3.52 16.81
CA TYR A 199 2.65 -3.91 18.12
C TYR A 199 1.71 -4.91 18.80
N PHE A 200 2.30 -5.65 19.74
CA PHE A 200 1.60 -6.61 20.59
C PHE A 200 1.72 -6.16 22.04
N GLU A 201 0.63 -6.23 22.78
CA GLU A 201 0.60 -5.97 24.22
C GLU A 201 1.04 -7.23 24.96
N ILE A 202 2.32 -7.58 24.82
CA ILE A 202 2.99 -8.69 25.50
C ILE A 202 4.32 -8.21 26.07
N GLU A 203 4.77 -8.82 27.17
CA GLU A 203 6.01 -8.44 27.85
C GLU A 203 7.25 -9.11 27.26
N GLN A 204 7.12 -10.27 26.65
CA GLN A 204 8.24 -11.04 26.12
C GLN A 204 8.18 -11.18 24.61
N ALA A 205 9.33 -11.00 23.95
CA ALA A 205 9.47 -11.27 22.54
C ALA A 205 9.37 -12.79 22.27
N GLU A 206 8.64 -13.18 21.22
CA GLU A 206 8.42 -14.57 20.84
C GLU A 206 8.24 -14.66 19.33
N ASP A 207 8.83 -15.63 18.66
CA ASP A 207 8.78 -15.83 17.20
C ASP A 207 9.11 -14.54 16.42
N ASP A 208 8.22 -14.11 15.52
CA ASP A 208 8.36 -12.88 14.73
C ASP A 208 8.05 -11.61 15.53
N LYS A 209 7.43 -11.73 16.70
CA LYS A 209 7.12 -10.62 17.62
C LYS A 209 8.39 -10.25 18.37
N GLN A 210 9.17 -9.34 17.85
CA GLN A 210 10.47 -8.94 18.35
C GLN A 210 10.51 -7.46 18.72
N TYR A 211 11.39 -7.11 19.67
CA TYR A 211 11.67 -5.71 19.96
C TYR A 211 12.45 -5.09 18.81
N GLY A 212 11.95 -3.99 18.28
CA GLY A 212 12.54 -3.28 17.15
C GLY A 212 12.27 -1.77 17.21
N ILE A 213 12.55 -1.08 16.11
CA ILE A 213 12.30 0.35 16.00
C ILE A 213 10.79 0.58 15.79
N SER A 214 10.07 0.82 16.89
CA SER A 214 8.65 1.14 16.85
C SER A 214 8.44 2.53 16.23
N LYS A 215 7.66 2.61 15.12
CA LYS A 215 7.25 3.90 14.52
C LYS A 215 6.35 4.73 15.46
N GLU A 216 5.81 4.10 16.51
CA GLU A 216 4.96 4.75 17.53
C GLU A 216 5.70 5.02 18.84
N ASN A 217 7.00 4.73 18.90
CA ASN A 217 7.83 4.86 20.10
C ASN A 217 7.31 4.07 21.31
N ARG A 218 6.62 2.95 21.09
CA ARG A 218 6.17 2.03 22.14
C ARG A 218 7.25 1.01 22.45
N PRO A 219 7.54 0.74 23.72
CA PRO A 219 8.51 -0.28 24.15
C PRO A 219 7.86 -1.67 24.18
N LEU A 220 7.26 -2.09 23.08
CA LEU A 220 6.55 -3.36 22.95
C LEU A 220 7.08 -4.15 21.76
N PRO A 221 7.01 -5.50 21.77
CA PRO A 221 7.31 -6.30 20.60
C PRO A 221 6.43 -5.95 19.42
N ILE A 222 7.03 -5.97 18.23
CA ILE A 222 6.38 -5.62 16.96
C ILE A 222 6.62 -6.71 15.91
N VAL A 223 5.81 -6.71 14.87
CA VAL A 223 6.13 -7.25 13.56
C VAL A 223 6.21 -6.11 12.56
N GLN A 224 6.97 -6.29 11.50
CA GLN A 224 7.04 -5.34 10.40
C GLN A 224 6.18 -5.83 9.24
N MET A 225 5.53 -4.91 8.55
CA MET A 225 4.77 -5.16 7.33
C MET A 225 5.30 -4.31 6.21
N GLY A 226 5.78 -4.96 5.15
CA GLY A 226 6.06 -4.31 3.88
C GLY A 226 4.84 -4.40 2.97
N LEU A 227 4.53 -3.32 2.26
CA LEU A 227 3.37 -3.22 1.37
C LEU A 227 3.79 -2.67 0.01
N PHE A 228 3.40 -3.34 -1.07
CA PHE A 228 3.38 -2.79 -2.42
C PHE A 228 1.99 -2.29 -2.79
N MET A 229 1.94 -1.15 -3.45
CA MET A 229 0.73 -0.45 -3.86
C MET A 229 0.90 0.11 -5.28
N ASP A 230 -0.16 0.16 -6.06
CA ASP A 230 -0.13 0.77 -7.41
C ASP A 230 -0.25 2.30 -7.38
N MET A 231 -0.30 2.91 -8.57
CA MET A 231 -0.41 4.37 -8.73
C MET A 231 -1.74 4.95 -8.26
N ASP A 232 -2.75 4.12 -8.06
CA ASP A 232 -4.09 4.53 -7.61
C ASP A 232 -4.30 4.38 -6.10
N GLY A 233 -3.25 3.96 -5.39
CA GLY A 233 -3.32 3.76 -3.95
C GLY A 233 -3.94 2.42 -3.55
N ILE A 234 -4.07 1.48 -4.49
CA ILE A 234 -4.65 0.17 -4.21
C ILE A 234 -3.54 -0.84 -3.91
N PRO A 235 -3.61 -1.56 -2.77
CA PRO A 235 -2.64 -2.59 -2.43
C PRO A 235 -2.47 -3.66 -3.52
N ILE A 236 -1.23 -4.11 -3.72
CA ILE A 236 -0.88 -5.22 -4.63
C ILE A 236 -0.55 -6.45 -3.80
N ALA A 237 0.45 -6.33 -2.94
CA ALA A 237 0.95 -7.42 -2.12
C ALA A 237 1.57 -6.90 -0.83
N PHE A 238 1.53 -7.71 0.21
CA PHE A 238 2.19 -7.42 1.48
C PHE A 238 2.97 -8.63 1.98
N GLY A 239 3.93 -8.37 2.87
CA GLY A 239 4.65 -9.40 3.60
C GLY A 239 4.89 -8.98 5.05
N ILE A 240 4.95 -9.95 5.95
CA ILE A 240 5.24 -9.76 7.35
C ILE A 240 6.65 -10.30 7.65
N THR A 241 7.45 -9.53 8.37
CA THR A 241 8.79 -9.91 8.82
C THR A 241 8.96 -9.66 10.32
N PRO A 242 9.93 -10.32 10.97
CA PRO A 242 10.20 -10.11 12.38
C PRO A 242 10.51 -8.65 12.73
N GLY A 243 10.07 -8.23 13.93
CA GLY A 243 10.17 -6.83 14.36
C GLY A 243 11.58 -6.28 14.50
N ASN A 244 12.59 -7.14 14.66
CA ASN A 244 14.00 -6.78 14.81
C ASN A 244 14.79 -6.81 13.48
N GLU A 245 14.16 -7.21 12.37
CA GLU A 245 14.81 -7.20 11.06
C GLU A 245 14.94 -5.79 10.49
N ASN A 246 15.89 -5.61 9.57
CA ASN A 246 16.06 -4.36 8.86
C ASN A 246 15.00 -4.26 7.73
N GLU A 247 14.20 -3.19 7.74
CA GLU A 247 13.17 -2.93 6.72
C GLU A 247 13.72 -2.98 5.28
N GLN A 248 14.99 -2.64 5.06
CA GLN A 248 15.61 -2.68 3.73
C GLN A 248 15.66 -4.08 3.11
N GLY A 249 15.73 -5.12 3.95
CA GLY A 249 15.78 -6.51 3.50
C GLY A 249 14.43 -7.09 3.08
N SER A 250 13.32 -6.47 3.47
CA SER A 250 11.98 -7.00 3.21
C SER A 250 11.45 -6.74 1.78
N MET A 251 12.01 -5.74 1.06
CA MET A 251 11.52 -5.33 -0.25
C MET A 251 11.74 -6.40 -1.33
N ILE A 252 12.99 -6.84 -1.52
CA ILE A 252 13.36 -7.77 -2.59
C ILE A 252 12.62 -9.11 -2.52
N PRO A 253 12.48 -9.78 -1.36
CA PRO A 253 11.70 -11.02 -1.28
C PRO A 253 10.24 -10.85 -1.71
N LEU A 254 9.59 -9.76 -1.31
CA LEU A 254 8.22 -9.48 -1.70
C LEU A 254 8.11 -9.07 -3.18
N GLU A 255 9.09 -8.33 -3.70
CA GLU A 255 9.15 -7.97 -5.12
C GLU A 255 9.34 -9.21 -6.01
N LYS A 256 10.17 -10.17 -5.60
CA LYS A 256 10.30 -11.46 -6.30
C LYS A 256 8.96 -12.21 -6.38
N LYS A 257 8.17 -12.24 -5.30
CA LYS A 257 6.80 -12.80 -5.34
C LYS A 257 5.91 -12.09 -6.35
N ILE A 258 5.98 -10.77 -6.45
CA ILE A 258 5.21 -10.01 -7.45
C ILE A 258 5.62 -10.40 -8.86
N LEU A 259 6.90 -10.55 -9.14
CA LEU A 259 7.40 -10.99 -10.44
C LEU A 259 6.93 -12.40 -10.80
N ASP A 260 6.98 -13.33 -9.84
CA ASP A 260 6.68 -14.74 -10.06
C ASP A 260 5.16 -15.01 -10.13
N ASP A 261 4.38 -14.45 -9.20
CA ASP A 261 2.99 -14.85 -8.98
C ASP A 261 1.95 -13.91 -9.62
N PHE A 262 2.32 -12.62 -9.85
CA PHE A 262 1.37 -11.60 -10.30
C PHE A 262 1.48 -11.27 -11.78
N SER A 263 2.45 -11.85 -12.49
CA SER A 263 2.74 -11.56 -13.90
C SER A 263 3.04 -10.06 -14.16
N LEU A 264 3.62 -9.40 -13.18
CA LEU A 264 4.10 -8.02 -13.28
C LEU A 264 5.61 -8.04 -13.49
N SER A 265 6.07 -7.71 -14.70
CA SER A 265 7.51 -7.76 -15.06
C SER A 265 8.08 -6.39 -15.40
N ARG A 266 7.23 -5.38 -15.62
CA ARG A 266 7.65 -4.04 -16.05
C ARG A 266 7.04 -2.97 -15.15
N PHE A 267 7.86 -2.37 -14.31
CA PHE A 267 7.44 -1.31 -13.40
C PHE A 267 8.62 -0.49 -12.86
N VAL A 268 8.29 0.66 -12.29
CA VAL A 268 9.20 1.51 -11.53
C VAL A 268 8.87 1.35 -10.05
N VAL A 269 9.84 0.93 -9.23
CA VAL A 269 9.66 0.88 -7.77
C VAL A 269 9.96 2.24 -7.16
N CYS A 270 9.00 2.81 -6.44
CA CYS A 270 9.15 4.08 -5.75
C CYS A 270 9.22 3.86 -4.24
N THR A 271 10.33 4.29 -3.60
CA THR A 271 10.59 4.09 -2.16
C THR A 271 11.01 5.38 -1.45
N ASP A 272 11.00 5.33 -0.12
CA ASP A 272 11.58 6.38 0.70
C ASP A 272 13.11 6.23 0.88
N SER A 273 13.74 7.17 1.59
CA SER A 273 15.18 7.15 1.85
C SER A 273 15.61 6.05 2.83
N GLY A 274 14.70 5.52 3.64
CA GLY A 274 14.95 4.42 4.58
C GLY A 274 15.13 3.09 3.86
N LEU A 275 14.48 2.92 2.72
CA LEU A 275 14.45 1.69 1.91
C LEU A 275 15.39 1.73 0.70
N SER A 276 16.17 2.80 0.55
CA SER A 276 17.02 3.10 -0.60
C SER A 276 18.41 2.48 -0.53
N SER A 277 18.56 1.25 -0.02
CA SER A 277 19.88 0.58 -0.01
C SER A 277 20.44 0.39 -1.41
N ALA A 278 21.78 0.29 -1.51
CA ALA A 278 22.43 0.01 -2.79
C ALA A 278 21.94 -1.30 -3.40
N THR A 279 21.70 -2.32 -2.58
CA THR A 279 21.16 -3.62 -2.98
C THR A 279 19.77 -3.48 -3.62
N ASN A 280 18.86 -2.71 -2.98
CA ASN A 280 17.52 -2.48 -3.51
C ASN A 280 17.53 -1.71 -4.83
N ARG A 281 18.39 -0.67 -4.95
CA ARG A 281 18.56 0.08 -6.21
C ARG A 281 19.14 -0.83 -7.30
N TYR A 282 20.18 -1.61 -6.99
CA TYR A 282 20.82 -2.50 -7.94
C TYR A 282 19.87 -3.58 -8.45
N PHE A 283 19.04 -4.16 -7.57
CA PHE A 283 18.04 -5.14 -7.95
C PHE A 283 17.05 -4.59 -8.99
N ASN A 284 16.74 -3.29 -8.91
CA ASN A 284 15.85 -2.58 -9.84
C ASN A 284 16.56 -1.83 -10.96
N THR A 285 17.90 -1.91 -11.06
CA THR A 285 18.67 -1.33 -12.16
C THR A 285 19.03 -2.36 -13.20
N TYR A 286 19.11 -3.61 -12.76
CA TYR A 286 19.74 -4.67 -13.54
C TYR A 286 18.80 -5.86 -13.69
N ASP A 287 18.07 -5.88 -14.77
CA ASP A 287 17.50 -7.12 -15.26
C ASP A 287 18.41 -7.68 -16.36
N LYS A 288 19.09 -8.77 -16.05
CA LYS A 288 19.99 -9.46 -16.99
C LYS A 288 19.25 -10.01 -18.21
N GLN A 289 17.94 -10.12 -18.17
CA GLN A 289 17.15 -10.75 -19.22
C GLN A 289 16.18 -9.81 -19.94
N ASP A 290 15.55 -8.81 -19.28
CA ASP A 290 14.47 -8.05 -19.90
C ASP A 290 14.54 -6.51 -19.78
N GLY A 291 15.43 -5.92 -18.97
CA GLY A 291 15.63 -4.46 -18.87
C GLY A 291 14.38 -3.65 -18.49
N ASN A 292 13.43 -4.25 -17.77
CA ASN A 292 12.08 -3.71 -17.62
C ASN A 292 11.78 -3.08 -16.24
N ARG A 293 12.77 -3.02 -15.34
CA ARG A 293 12.60 -2.46 -14.00
C ARG A 293 13.44 -1.23 -13.79
N SER A 294 12.88 -0.29 -13.01
CA SER A 294 13.55 0.96 -12.65
C SER A 294 13.20 1.33 -11.23
N PHE A 295 13.92 2.28 -10.66
CA PHE A 295 13.64 2.77 -9.33
C PHE A 295 13.54 4.30 -9.29
N ILE A 296 12.74 4.80 -8.36
CA ILE A 296 12.76 6.19 -7.89
C ILE A 296 12.86 6.11 -6.37
N THR A 297 13.86 6.74 -5.77
CA THR A 297 14.02 6.72 -4.32
C THR A 297 14.36 8.09 -3.77
N THR A 298 13.76 8.46 -2.65
CA THR A 298 14.11 9.69 -1.95
C THR A 298 15.56 9.64 -1.50
N GLN A 299 16.32 10.69 -1.80
CA GLN A 299 17.71 10.82 -1.42
C GLN A 299 17.92 11.93 -0.38
N SER A 300 18.43 11.58 0.79
CA SER A 300 18.80 12.61 1.79
C SER A 300 20.02 13.40 1.32
N ILE A 301 19.84 14.71 1.12
CA ILE A 301 20.94 15.62 0.73
C ILE A 301 22.03 15.62 1.82
N LYS A 302 21.65 15.54 3.10
CA LYS A 302 22.59 15.51 4.23
C LYS A 302 23.55 14.30 4.18
N LYS A 303 23.11 13.19 3.54
CA LYS A 303 23.89 11.96 3.37
C LYS A 303 24.71 11.89 2.07
N LEU A 304 24.56 12.85 1.16
CA LEU A 304 25.36 12.90 -0.06
C LEU A 304 26.86 13.10 0.23
N LYS A 305 27.71 12.59 -0.67
CA LYS A 305 29.15 12.88 -0.67
C LYS A 305 29.39 14.39 -0.76
N SER A 306 30.47 14.87 -0.18
CA SER A 306 30.74 16.33 -0.01
C SER A 306 30.60 17.14 -1.31
N HIS A 307 31.15 16.64 -2.42
CA HIS A 307 31.08 17.33 -3.71
C HIS A 307 29.66 17.36 -4.29
N LEU A 308 28.86 16.27 -4.12
CA LEU A 308 27.46 16.25 -4.54
C LEU A 308 26.57 17.12 -3.66
N LYS A 309 26.86 17.17 -2.36
CA LYS A 309 26.18 18.05 -1.41
C LYS A 309 26.43 19.53 -1.77
N LYS A 310 27.68 19.87 -2.06
CA LYS A 310 28.03 21.24 -2.50
C LYS A 310 27.26 21.60 -3.78
N TRP A 311 27.26 20.74 -4.77
CA TRP A 311 26.52 20.93 -6.02
C TRP A 311 25.00 21.02 -5.77
N ALA A 312 24.43 20.17 -4.91
CA ALA A 312 23.00 20.18 -4.61
C ALA A 312 22.54 21.50 -3.98
N LEU A 313 23.39 22.09 -3.14
CA LEU A 313 23.11 23.37 -2.43
C LEU A 313 23.60 24.62 -3.19
N GLU A 314 24.26 24.46 -4.35
CA GLU A 314 24.68 25.59 -5.18
C GLU A 314 23.45 26.40 -5.60
N PRO A 315 23.44 27.74 -5.38
CA PRO A 315 22.27 28.57 -5.64
C PRO A 315 21.98 28.79 -7.12
N THR A 316 22.94 28.57 -8.01
CA THR A 316 22.78 28.69 -9.47
C THR A 316 22.52 27.38 -10.16
N GLY A 317 22.11 27.40 -11.43
CA GLY A 317 21.90 26.21 -12.24
C GLY A 317 20.53 25.57 -12.03
N TRP A 318 19.52 26.36 -11.66
CA TRP A 318 18.17 25.87 -11.46
C TRP A 318 17.26 26.18 -12.63
N TYR A 319 16.35 25.27 -12.94
CA TYR A 319 15.37 25.38 -14.01
C TYR A 319 13.95 25.28 -13.43
N LEU A 320 13.02 26.06 -14.01
CA LEU A 320 11.63 26.07 -13.56
C LEU A 320 10.91 24.81 -14.06
N SER A 321 10.24 24.10 -13.15
CA SER A 321 9.40 22.93 -13.46
C SER A 321 8.20 23.34 -14.34
N GLY A 322 7.94 22.56 -15.40
CA GLY A 322 6.83 22.82 -16.33
C GLY A 322 7.08 23.94 -17.34
N SER A 323 8.28 24.52 -17.37
CA SER A 323 8.65 25.51 -18.37
C SER A 323 9.36 24.88 -19.57
N SER A 324 8.93 25.22 -20.77
CA SER A 324 9.66 24.88 -22.00
C SER A 324 10.91 25.75 -22.20
N SER A 325 11.08 26.80 -21.38
CA SER A 325 12.26 27.68 -21.41
C SER A 325 13.41 27.08 -20.62
N MET A 326 14.59 27.06 -21.23
CA MET A 326 15.86 26.70 -20.59
C MET A 326 16.48 27.87 -19.80
N THR A 327 15.65 28.73 -19.22
CA THR A 327 16.12 29.84 -18.39
C THR A 327 16.68 29.30 -17.09
N GLU A 328 17.91 29.67 -16.80
CA GLU A 328 18.60 29.33 -15.56
C GLU A 328 18.28 30.35 -14.47
N TYR A 329 17.97 29.88 -13.27
CA TYR A 329 17.61 30.69 -12.11
C TYR A 329 18.66 30.60 -11.00
N ASP A 330 18.82 31.69 -10.27
CA ASP A 330 19.50 31.72 -8.97
C ASP A 330 18.43 31.74 -7.86
N ILE A 331 18.41 30.69 -7.01
CA ILE A 331 17.40 30.57 -5.96
C ILE A 331 17.49 31.66 -4.87
N ARG A 332 18.56 32.44 -4.84
CA ARG A 332 18.70 33.61 -3.93
C ARG A 332 17.93 34.82 -4.41
N GLU A 333 17.65 34.91 -5.71
CA GLU A 333 16.96 36.01 -6.37
C GLU A 333 15.44 35.77 -6.51
N LEU A 334 14.95 34.66 -6.00
CA LEU A 334 13.53 34.34 -6.05
C LEU A 334 12.71 35.26 -5.13
N ASP A 335 11.56 35.70 -5.62
CA ASP A 335 10.60 36.45 -4.83
C ASP A 335 9.72 35.52 -3.97
N ASP A 336 9.63 35.83 -2.68
CA ASP A 336 8.93 35.01 -1.69
C ASP A 336 7.39 34.93 -1.94
N ASN A 337 6.80 35.84 -2.70
CA ASN A 337 5.38 35.87 -3.04
C ASN A 337 5.14 35.31 -4.46
N ASP A 338 5.85 35.85 -5.46
CA ASP A 338 5.64 35.54 -6.88
C ASP A 338 6.15 34.12 -7.25
N ASP A 339 7.18 33.64 -6.54
CA ASP A 339 7.80 32.35 -6.79
C ASP A 339 7.40 31.27 -5.77
N LYS A 340 6.50 31.58 -4.83
CA LYS A 340 6.14 30.70 -3.70
C LYS A 340 5.64 29.34 -4.12
N GLU A 341 4.78 29.27 -5.14
CA GLU A 341 4.19 28.02 -5.63
C GLU A 341 5.04 27.33 -6.71
N LYS A 342 6.12 27.98 -7.15
CA LYS A 342 7.01 27.44 -8.16
C LYS A 342 7.96 26.40 -7.59
N ILE A 343 8.30 25.43 -8.43
CA ILE A 343 9.27 24.37 -8.11
C ILE A 343 10.41 24.49 -9.09
N PHE A 344 11.62 24.59 -8.58
CA PHE A 344 12.84 24.62 -9.37
C PHE A 344 13.55 23.29 -9.21
N PHE A 345 14.25 22.84 -10.24
CA PHE A 345 15.01 21.60 -10.19
C PHE A 345 16.35 21.72 -10.90
N LYS A 346 17.25 20.82 -10.57
CA LYS A 346 18.45 20.52 -11.32
C LYS A 346 18.77 19.04 -11.22
N SER A 347 19.39 18.49 -12.23
CA SER A 347 19.71 17.08 -12.28
C SER A 347 21.10 16.81 -12.83
N ARG A 348 21.67 15.67 -12.46
CA ARG A 348 22.92 15.15 -13.05
C ARG A 348 23.02 13.65 -12.89
N TRP A 349 23.65 13.01 -13.85
CA TRP A 349 24.06 11.63 -13.73
C TRP A 349 25.26 11.48 -12.81
N ILE A 350 25.23 10.50 -11.95
CA ILE A 350 26.30 10.18 -11.01
C ILE A 350 26.60 8.68 -11.06
N LYS A 351 27.89 8.34 -10.91
CA LYS A 351 28.38 6.96 -10.79
C LYS A 351 28.95 6.78 -9.40
N GLU A 352 28.44 5.79 -8.70
CA GLU A 352 28.87 5.51 -7.34
C GLU A 352 29.32 4.06 -7.19
N LYS A 353 30.58 3.87 -6.78
CA LYS A 353 31.04 2.56 -6.33
C LYS A 353 30.47 2.27 -4.95
N THR A 354 29.77 1.16 -4.82
CA THR A 354 29.09 0.76 -3.60
C THR A 354 29.14 -0.75 -3.41
N GLU A 355 28.98 -1.20 -2.17
CA GLU A 355 28.88 -2.61 -1.83
C GLU A 355 27.42 -3.04 -1.81
N ILE A 356 27.17 -4.20 -2.39
CA ILE A 356 25.88 -4.89 -2.32
C ILE A 356 26.04 -6.25 -1.67
N HIS A 357 24.99 -6.73 -1.03
CA HIS A 357 24.92 -8.06 -0.45
C HIS A 357 23.95 -8.91 -1.27
N GLU A 358 24.48 -9.96 -1.93
CA GLU A 358 23.72 -10.89 -2.75
C GLU A 358 24.16 -12.32 -2.41
N ASP A 359 23.21 -13.19 -2.08
CA ASP A 359 23.44 -14.60 -1.71
C ASP A 359 24.54 -14.81 -0.65
N GLY A 360 24.54 -13.95 0.37
CA GLY A 360 25.51 -14.01 1.46
C GLY A 360 26.94 -13.55 1.09
N LYS A 361 27.13 -13.00 -0.13
CA LYS A 361 28.41 -12.46 -0.60
C LYS A 361 28.32 -10.96 -0.75
N THR A 362 29.41 -10.26 -0.42
CA THR A 362 29.57 -8.84 -0.68
C THR A 362 30.26 -8.65 -2.03
N LYS A 363 29.65 -7.85 -2.91
CA LYS A 363 30.20 -7.45 -4.20
C LYS A 363 30.31 -5.94 -4.26
N VAL A 364 31.37 -5.44 -4.85
CA VAL A 364 31.50 -4.01 -5.21
C VAL A 364 30.96 -3.83 -6.62
N ILE A 365 30.00 -2.93 -6.76
CA ILE A 365 29.37 -2.56 -8.03
C ILE A 365 29.55 -1.07 -8.29
N GLU A 366 29.41 -0.67 -9.55
CA GLU A 366 29.23 0.72 -9.93
C GLU A 366 27.74 0.95 -10.27
N LEU A 367 27.08 1.79 -9.47
CA LEU A 367 25.69 2.16 -9.65
C LEU A 367 25.62 3.50 -10.39
N GLU A 368 25.07 3.48 -11.61
CA GLU A 368 24.81 4.68 -12.40
C GLU A 368 23.36 5.13 -12.17
N GLN A 369 23.18 6.39 -11.80
CA GLN A 369 21.87 6.95 -11.47
C GLN A 369 21.82 8.46 -11.67
N GLN A 370 20.66 8.99 -11.97
CA GLN A 370 20.39 10.41 -12.02
C GLN A 370 20.05 10.91 -10.61
N LEU A 371 20.77 11.91 -10.15
CA LEU A 371 20.41 12.67 -8.95
C LEU A 371 19.60 13.90 -9.36
N VAL A 372 18.33 13.93 -8.99
CA VAL A 372 17.42 15.07 -9.22
C VAL A 372 17.22 15.79 -7.90
N VAL A 373 17.48 17.08 -7.88
CA VAL A 373 17.26 17.95 -6.71
C VAL A 373 16.23 18.99 -7.07
N SER A 374 15.23 19.18 -6.23
CA SER A 374 14.24 20.24 -6.34
C SER A 374 14.36 21.23 -5.19
N TYR A 375 13.98 22.49 -5.45
CA TYR A 375 13.86 23.57 -4.49
C TYR A 375 12.49 24.24 -4.61
N SER A 376 11.90 24.58 -3.46
CA SER A 376 10.63 25.30 -3.39
C SER A 376 10.58 26.16 -2.15
N ILE A 377 10.17 27.43 -2.30
CA ILE A 377 9.94 28.38 -1.22
C ILE A 377 8.87 27.85 -0.26
N LYS A 378 7.79 27.32 -0.78
CA LYS A 378 6.71 26.72 0.02
C LYS A 378 7.21 25.61 0.92
N TYR A 379 8.09 24.73 0.42
CA TYR A 379 8.68 23.65 1.20
C TYR A 379 9.69 24.18 2.23
N ARG A 380 10.47 25.21 1.88
CA ARG A 380 11.34 25.94 2.81
C ARG A 380 10.55 26.49 3.99
N ASP A 381 9.47 27.22 3.71
CA ASP A 381 8.64 27.85 4.74
C ASP A 381 7.96 26.81 5.64
N TYR A 382 7.53 25.69 5.06
CA TYR A 382 6.99 24.55 5.80
C TYR A 382 8.02 23.96 6.79
N LEU A 383 9.26 23.71 6.34
CA LEU A 383 10.33 23.17 7.20
C LEU A 383 10.71 24.17 8.30
N ARG A 384 10.78 25.46 7.98
CA ARG A 384 11.03 26.51 8.96
C ARG A 384 9.93 26.62 10.02
N SER A 385 8.67 26.47 9.62
CA SER A 385 7.55 26.40 10.57
C SER A 385 7.69 25.24 11.55
N ILE A 386 8.09 24.05 11.06
CA ILE A 386 8.38 22.89 11.92
C ILE A 386 9.56 23.18 12.85
N MET A 387 10.64 23.77 12.34
CA MET A 387 11.83 24.13 13.12
C MET A 387 11.46 25.11 14.24
N ASN A 388 10.69 26.16 13.94
CA ASN A 388 10.23 27.14 14.93
C ASN A 388 9.44 26.47 16.07
N GLY A 389 8.53 25.54 15.75
CA GLY A 389 7.81 24.77 16.77
C GLY A 389 8.71 23.83 17.59
N GLN A 390 9.87 23.41 17.06
CA GLN A 390 10.85 22.64 17.81
C GLN A 390 11.72 23.56 18.69
N ILE A 391 12.06 24.75 18.24
CA ILE A 391 12.77 25.76 19.00
C ILE A 391 11.94 26.16 20.22
N GLU A 392 10.67 26.51 20.06
CA GLU A 392 9.77 26.84 21.18
C GLU A 392 9.70 25.71 22.22
N ARG A 393 9.68 24.44 21.77
CA ARG A 393 9.71 23.29 22.69
C ARG A 393 11.03 23.17 23.44
N ALA A 394 12.16 23.42 22.75
CA ALA A 394 13.48 23.42 23.35
C ALA A 394 13.63 24.55 24.39
N GLU A 395 13.13 25.74 24.12
CA GLU A 395 13.09 26.85 25.07
C GLU A 395 12.29 26.53 26.33
N LYS A 396 11.10 25.92 26.17
CA LYS A 396 10.29 25.42 27.30
C LYS A 396 11.02 24.37 28.14
N MET A 397 11.82 23.51 27.50
CA MET A 397 12.67 22.52 28.20
C MET A 397 13.78 23.20 28.99
N ILE A 398 14.47 24.18 28.41
CA ILE A 398 15.50 24.96 29.10
C ILE A 398 14.91 25.68 30.32
N ALA A 399 13.75 26.32 30.18
CA ALA A 399 13.04 26.99 31.27
C ALA A 399 12.68 26.05 32.44
N ARG A 400 12.51 24.76 32.18
CA ARG A 400 12.28 23.71 33.17
C ARG A 400 13.58 23.13 33.78
N GLY A 401 14.75 23.62 33.36
CA GLY A 401 16.05 23.13 33.80
C GLY A 401 16.49 21.84 33.11
N GLU A 402 15.83 21.47 32.00
CA GLU A 402 16.24 20.31 31.21
C GLU A 402 17.44 20.67 30.32
N GLY A 403 18.59 20.04 30.56
CA GLY A 403 19.79 20.19 29.73
C GLY A 403 19.86 19.18 28.58
N SER A 404 20.90 19.34 27.76
CA SER A 404 21.24 18.40 26.70
C SER A 404 21.93 17.17 27.30
N THR A 405 21.22 16.07 27.42
CA THR A 405 21.79 14.78 27.89
C THR A 405 21.60 13.67 26.85
N GLY A 406 22.65 12.88 26.58
CA GLY A 406 22.60 11.65 25.82
C GLY A 406 22.50 11.78 24.28
N ARG A 407 22.31 10.63 23.60
CA ARG A 407 22.17 10.50 22.14
C ARG A 407 20.80 11.02 21.69
N LYS A 408 20.79 12.04 20.84
CA LYS A 408 19.58 12.73 20.40
C LYS A 408 19.06 12.14 19.11
N ARG A 409 17.75 11.97 19.01
CA ARG A 409 17.07 11.61 17.75
C ARG A 409 17.01 12.84 16.81
N PRO A 410 16.97 12.66 15.48
CA PRO A 410 16.91 13.78 14.53
C PRO A 410 15.77 14.77 14.77
N ASN A 411 14.62 14.30 15.27
CA ASN A 411 13.43 15.13 15.52
C ASN A 411 13.27 15.53 17.00
N ASP A 412 14.23 15.19 17.87
CA ASP A 412 14.17 15.56 19.28
C ASP A 412 14.53 17.04 19.45
N PRO A 413 13.67 17.91 20.02
CA PRO A 413 14.00 19.30 20.34
C PRO A 413 15.26 19.47 21.17
N LYS A 414 15.61 18.50 22.00
CA LYS A 414 16.86 18.51 22.80
C LYS A 414 18.12 18.59 21.97
N ARG A 415 18.08 18.23 20.66
CA ARG A 415 19.24 18.41 19.77
C ARG A 415 19.63 19.88 19.55
N LEU A 416 18.66 20.78 19.72
CA LEU A 416 18.84 22.23 19.59
C LEU A 416 19.33 22.88 20.88
N ILE A 417 19.50 22.13 21.97
CA ILE A 417 20.00 22.61 23.24
C ILE A 417 21.50 22.33 23.33
N ALA A 418 22.29 23.37 23.61
CA ALA A 418 23.65 23.23 24.04
C ALA A 418 23.74 23.46 25.57
N THR A 419 24.71 22.85 26.20
CA THR A 419 24.94 22.95 27.64
C THR A 419 26.43 23.14 27.90
N ASP A 420 26.77 24.27 28.50
CA ASP A 420 28.14 24.57 28.91
C ASP A 420 28.34 24.32 30.40
N HIS A 421 29.47 23.74 30.71
CA HIS A 421 29.88 23.39 32.06
C HIS A 421 31.07 24.22 32.55
N ALA A 422 31.44 25.24 31.80
CA ALA A 422 32.55 26.17 32.12
C ALA A 422 32.07 27.61 32.20
N THR A 423 32.71 28.42 33.02
CA THR A 423 32.57 29.88 33.03
C THR A 423 33.27 30.50 31.83
N GLN A 424 33.03 31.80 31.53
CA GLN A 424 33.73 32.54 30.46
C GLN A 424 35.25 32.52 30.65
N ASP A 425 35.75 32.44 31.89
CA ASP A 425 37.14 32.39 32.22
C ASP A 425 37.75 30.97 32.19
N GLY A 426 36.99 29.96 31.75
CA GLY A 426 37.48 28.59 31.58
C GLY A 426 37.44 27.72 32.84
N GLU A 427 36.94 28.23 33.97
CA GLU A 427 36.74 27.44 35.18
C GLU A 427 35.48 26.58 35.10
N VAL A 428 35.50 25.43 35.81
CA VAL A 428 34.33 24.50 35.87
C VAL A 428 33.18 25.21 36.58
N ALA A 429 32.09 25.46 35.86
CA ALA A 429 30.89 26.12 36.38
C ALA A 429 30.23 25.26 37.47
N LYS A 430 29.80 25.87 38.58
CA LYS A 430 29.02 25.21 39.64
C LYS A 430 27.66 24.75 39.18
N LYS A 431 27.12 25.36 38.07
CA LYS A 431 25.87 24.95 37.42
C LYS A 431 26.06 24.98 35.90
N ALA A 432 25.61 23.93 35.24
CA ALA A 432 25.52 23.89 33.79
C ALA A 432 24.52 24.93 33.29
N VAL A 433 24.88 25.66 32.25
CA VAL A 433 24.00 26.64 31.58
C VAL A 433 23.56 26.05 30.27
N SER A 434 22.26 25.89 30.10
CA SER A 434 21.67 25.41 28.85
C SER A 434 21.11 26.55 28.05
N TYR A 435 21.35 26.55 26.72
CA TYR A 435 20.89 27.58 25.80
C TYR A 435 20.57 27.00 24.42
N ILE A 436 19.87 27.77 23.58
CA ILE A 436 19.58 27.36 22.19
C ILE A 436 20.86 27.44 21.35
N ASN A 437 21.19 26.34 20.70
CA ASN A 437 22.35 26.24 19.81
C ASN A 437 22.04 26.82 18.42
N GLN A 438 22.20 28.11 18.27
CA GLN A 438 21.94 28.84 17.00
C GLN A 438 22.77 28.26 15.85
N LYS A 439 24.03 27.91 16.08
CA LYS A 439 24.90 27.31 15.06
C LYS A 439 24.29 26.01 14.49
N ARG A 440 23.65 25.21 15.35
CA ARG A 440 22.99 23.98 14.92
C ARG A 440 21.75 24.27 14.08
N ILE A 441 20.97 25.30 14.43
CA ILE A 441 19.81 25.75 13.66
C ILE A 441 20.28 26.20 12.28
N ASP A 442 21.26 27.11 12.20
CA ASP A 442 21.81 27.63 10.95
C ASP A 442 22.34 26.49 10.03
N GLU A 443 22.94 25.46 10.63
CA GLU A 443 23.40 24.29 9.88
C GLU A 443 22.24 23.45 9.32
N GLU A 444 21.13 23.35 10.02
CA GLU A 444 19.96 22.60 9.56
C GLU A 444 19.16 23.39 8.52
N GLU A 445 19.02 24.71 8.67
CA GLU A 445 18.31 25.61 7.74
C GLU A 445 18.92 25.66 6.34
N LYS A 446 20.22 25.36 6.19
CA LYS A 446 20.87 25.26 4.87
C LYS A 446 20.21 24.26 3.93
N TYR A 447 19.43 23.32 4.46
CA TYR A 447 18.75 22.29 3.69
C TYR A 447 17.26 22.57 3.48
N ASP A 448 16.75 23.68 4.01
CA ASP A 448 15.34 24.01 3.91
C ASP A 448 14.95 24.38 2.48
N GLY A 449 13.83 23.83 2.05
CA GLY A 449 13.32 23.98 0.68
C GLY A 449 13.87 22.96 -0.32
N PHE A 450 14.93 22.23 0.02
CA PHE A 450 15.55 21.26 -0.87
C PHE A 450 14.99 19.85 -0.67
N TYR A 451 14.73 19.16 -1.78
CA TYR A 451 14.32 17.76 -1.81
C TYR A 451 15.05 17.03 -2.94
N ALA A 452 15.48 15.81 -2.71
CA ALA A 452 16.22 15.07 -3.72
C ALA A 452 15.73 13.65 -3.89
N VAL A 453 15.83 13.15 -5.11
CA VAL A 453 15.57 11.76 -5.50
C VAL A 453 16.71 11.22 -6.35
N CYS A 454 16.90 9.91 -6.30
CA CYS A 454 17.75 9.17 -7.23
C CYS A 454 16.92 8.21 -8.06
N THR A 455 17.29 8.05 -9.33
CA THR A 455 16.61 7.15 -10.26
C THR A 455 17.57 6.69 -11.35
N ASN A 456 17.27 5.56 -11.99
CA ASN A 456 17.94 5.12 -13.23
C ASN A 456 17.12 5.43 -14.50
N LEU A 457 16.01 6.18 -14.36
CA LEU A 457 15.20 6.65 -15.47
C LEU A 457 15.83 7.87 -16.15
N GLU A 458 15.61 7.99 -17.45
CA GLU A 458 16.00 9.14 -18.28
C GLU A 458 14.85 10.16 -18.46
N ASP A 459 13.74 9.95 -17.74
CA ASP A 459 12.56 10.82 -17.79
C ASP A 459 12.86 12.22 -17.26
N GLU A 460 12.03 13.18 -17.66
CA GLU A 460 12.12 14.56 -17.22
C GLU A 460 12.03 14.67 -15.68
N PRO A 461 12.91 15.48 -15.05
CA PRO A 461 12.96 15.65 -13.59
C PRO A 461 11.62 15.96 -12.95
N GLU A 462 10.77 16.74 -13.63
CA GLU A 462 9.42 17.07 -13.16
C GLU A 462 8.56 15.81 -13.00
N THR A 463 8.57 14.93 -13.99
CA THR A 463 7.82 13.66 -13.96
C THR A 463 8.29 12.77 -12.81
N ILE A 464 9.61 12.65 -12.64
CA ILE A 464 10.21 11.86 -11.54
C ILE A 464 9.79 12.40 -10.18
N ILE A 465 9.85 13.73 -9.97
CA ILE A 465 9.44 14.38 -8.72
C ILE A 465 7.94 14.20 -8.48
N LYS A 466 7.10 14.34 -9.51
CA LYS A 466 5.65 14.17 -9.43
C LYS A 466 5.27 12.75 -9.04
N VAL A 467 5.92 11.75 -9.61
CA VAL A 467 5.74 10.33 -9.24
C VAL A 467 6.12 10.12 -7.78
N ASN A 468 7.31 10.58 -7.37
CA ASN A 468 7.76 10.38 -6.00
C ASN A 468 6.87 11.08 -4.96
N LYS A 469 6.28 12.23 -5.28
CA LYS A 469 5.34 12.92 -4.38
C LYS A 469 4.06 12.14 -4.10
N ARG A 470 3.63 11.23 -4.98
CA ARG A 470 2.43 10.39 -4.75
C ARG A 470 2.63 9.32 -3.68
N ARG A 471 3.81 9.14 -3.17
CA ARG A 471 4.11 8.20 -2.07
C ARG A 471 3.25 8.39 -0.82
N TRP A 472 2.68 9.59 -0.59
CA TRP A 472 1.79 9.82 0.54
C TRP A 472 0.58 8.86 0.58
N GLN A 473 0.19 8.30 -0.56
CA GLN A 473 -0.94 7.35 -0.65
C GLN A 473 -0.68 6.07 0.15
N ILE A 474 0.56 5.58 0.19
CA ILE A 474 0.88 4.40 1.00
C ILE A 474 0.85 4.70 2.50
N GLU A 475 1.24 5.91 2.89
CA GLU A 475 1.12 6.37 4.28
C GLU A 475 -0.35 6.45 4.69
N GLU A 476 -1.24 6.87 3.77
CA GLU A 476 -2.69 6.89 3.97
C GLU A 476 -3.27 5.47 4.09
N CYS A 477 -2.83 4.51 3.28
CA CYS A 477 -3.20 3.11 3.45
C CYS A 477 -2.85 2.61 4.86
N PHE A 478 -1.64 2.91 5.34
CA PHE A 478 -1.25 2.53 6.69
C PHE A 478 -2.07 3.24 7.78
N ARG A 479 -2.45 4.49 7.57
CA ARG A 479 -3.35 5.22 8.47
C ARG A 479 -4.71 4.54 8.56
N ILE A 480 -5.32 4.21 7.42
CA ILE A 480 -6.61 3.51 7.36
C ILE A 480 -6.53 2.17 8.09
N MET A 481 -5.51 1.35 7.81
CA MET A 481 -5.33 0.07 8.48
C MET A 481 -5.21 0.21 9.99
N LYS A 482 -4.44 1.17 10.46
CA LYS A 482 -4.13 1.35 11.88
C LYS A 482 -5.22 2.05 12.66
N THR A 483 -5.90 3.00 12.04
CA THR A 483 -6.86 3.89 12.72
C THR A 483 -8.30 3.49 12.41
N ASP A 484 -8.67 3.39 11.12
CA ASP A 484 -10.06 3.15 10.73
C ASP A 484 -10.42 1.67 10.89
N PHE A 485 -9.49 0.76 10.58
CA PHE A 485 -9.67 -0.68 10.78
C PHE A 485 -9.17 -1.18 12.15
N GLU A 486 -8.63 -0.33 12.99
CA GLU A 486 -8.12 -0.68 14.32
C GLU A 486 -7.26 -1.97 14.33
N ALA A 487 -6.37 -2.12 13.34
CA ALA A 487 -5.56 -3.32 13.20
C ALA A 487 -4.47 -3.44 14.27
N ARG A 488 -4.43 -2.53 15.25
CA ARG A 488 -3.50 -2.50 16.38
C ARG A 488 -4.20 -2.13 17.69
N PRO A 489 -3.80 -2.72 18.83
CA PRO A 489 -2.82 -3.79 19.01
C PRO A 489 -3.26 -5.10 18.34
N VAL A 490 -2.30 -5.95 17.98
CA VAL A 490 -2.59 -7.27 17.43
C VAL A 490 -2.86 -8.25 18.56
N TYR A 491 -4.02 -8.90 18.54
CA TYR A 491 -4.45 -9.81 19.61
C TYR A 491 -4.17 -11.30 19.31
N VAL A 492 -3.94 -11.67 18.04
CA VAL A 492 -3.55 -13.04 17.68
C VAL A 492 -2.08 -13.28 18.08
N LYS A 493 -1.82 -14.40 18.76
CA LYS A 493 -0.48 -14.67 19.33
C LYS A 493 0.35 -15.62 18.47
N ARG A 494 -0.29 -16.60 17.83
CA ARG A 494 0.41 -17.64 17.07
C ARG A 494 0.95 -17.07 15.76
N LYS A 495 2.20 -17.42 15.40
CA LYS A 495 2.87 -16.99 14.18
C LYS A 495 2.05 -17.27 12.92
N ASP A 496 1.49 -18.48 12.80
CA ASP A 496 0.66 -18.92 11.69
C ASP A 496 -0.68 -18.17 11.53
N ARG A 497 -1.03 -17.29 12.48
CA ARG A 497 -2.25 -16.47 12.45
C ARG A 497 -2.00 -14.98 12.30
N ILE A 498 -0.74 -14.56 12.47
CA ILE A 498 -0.36 -13.15 12.35
C ILE A 498 -0.40 -12.73 10.89
N LEU A 499 -0.04 -13.64 9.97
CA LEU A 499 -0.02 -13.39 8.54
C LEU A 499 -1.45 -13.35 7.92
N ALA A 500 -2.43 -14.00 8.56
CA ALA A 500 -3.83 -13.97 8.15
C ALA A 500 -4.50 -12.64 8.51
#